data_2d841c8dd2eb3f3e7a487ee7b66b0af1
#
_entry.id   2d841c8dd2eb3f3e7a487ee7b66b0af1
#
_cell.length_a   1.000
_cell.length_b   1.000
_cell.length_c   1.000
_cell.angle_alpha   90.00
_cell.angle_beta   90.00
_cell.angle_gamma   90.00
#
_symmetry.space_group_name_H-M   'P 1'
#
loop_
_entity.id
_entity.type
_entity.pdbx_description
1 polymer ?
#
loop_
_entity_poly.entity_id
_entity_poly.type
_entity_poly.pdbx_seq_one_letter_code
_entity_poly.pdbx_strand_id
1 'polypeptide(L)'
;MTRIFRYLTYAPDLGLFYSAASSLKLCGYSDADFDGCRLDRKSTSGTCQFLDSSLVSWSSRKQSSVSLSTTEAEYVATTSCCSQIVWMIQTLRDYGLTFSERVPLFCDSTSAISVGKNPCLHSKTEHIDVRFHFLRDQYEKGVIDLVHVESKNQLADILTKPLDQTTFERLRGELGVMYPF
;
A
#
# COMPACT_ATOMS: atom_id res chain seq x y z
N MET A 1 21.84 2.48 10.60
CA MET A 1 22.37 1.10 10.53
C MET A 1 22.21 0.31 11.84
N THR A 2 22.55 0.86 13.01
CA THR A 2 22.49 0.14 14.30
C THR A 2 21.13 -0.49 14.64
N ARG A 3 20.00 0.15 14.27
CA ARG A 3 18.65 -0.39 14.53
C ARG A 3 18.34 -1.63 13.70
N ILE A 4 18.75 -1.66 12.44
CA ILE A 4 18.55 -2.81 11.54
C ILE A 4 19.34 -4.01 12.05
N PHE A 5 20.61 -3.83 12.42
CA PHE A 5 21.41 -4.92 12.97
C PHE A 5 20.85 -5.45 14.30
N ARG A 6 20.35 -4.56 15.17
CA ARG A 6 19.66 -5.01 16.41
C ARG A 6 18.43 -5.84 16.09
N TYR A 7 17.58 -5.37 15.16
CA TYR A 7 16.39 -6.13 14.74
C TYR A 7 16.78 -7.53 14.24
N LEU A 8 17.74 -7.62 13.33
CA LEU A 8 18.20 -8.91 12.79
C LEU A 8 18.80 -9.82 13.86
N THR A 9 19.50 -9.26 14.85
CA THR A 9 20.10 -10.04 15.95
C THR A 9 19.03 -10.61 16.90
N TYR A 10 17.94 -9.88 17.15
CA TYR A 10 16.89 -10.30 18.09
C TYR A 10 15.70 -11.01 17.41
N ALA A 11 15.67 -11.07 16.09
CA ALA A 11 14.61 -11.69 15.32
C ALA A 11 15.17 -12.59 14.18
N PRO A 12 16.15 -13.48 14.46
CA PRO A 12 16.81 -14.27 13.42
C PRO A 12 15.87 -15.28 12.77
N ASP A 13 14.86 -15.74 13.49
CA ASP A 13 13.94 -16.79 13.06
C ASP A 13 12.62 -16.25 12.48
N LEU A 14 12.50 -14.91 12.34
CA LEU A 14 11.32 -14.32 11.69
C LEU A 14 11.46 -14.42 10.17
N GLY A 15 10.43 -14.93 9.53
CA GLY A 15 10.35 -15.03 8.07
C GLY A 15 8.94 -14.80 7.54
N LEU A 16 8.82 -14.60 6.22
CA LEU A 16 7.54 -14.58 5.54
C LEU A 16 7.08 -16.02 5.31
N PHE A 17 5.85 -16.30 5.69
CA PHE A 17 5.21 -17.58 5.43
C PHE A 17 4.43 -17.53 4.12
N TYR A 18 4.72 -18.45 3.22
CA TYR A 18 3.99 -18.64 1.96
C TYR A 18 3.23 -19.96 2.00
N SER A 19 1.91 -19.89 2.05
CA SER A 19 1.07 -21.09 1.94
C SER A 19 0.92 -21.52 0.48
N ALA A 20 0.65 -22.80 0.26
CA ALA A 20 0.21 -23.27 -1.05
C ALA A 20 -1.19 -22.66 -1.33
N ALA A 21 -1.24 -21.64 -2.17
CA ALA A 21 -2.47 -20.91 -2.45
C ALA A 21 -3.49 -21.80 -3.16
N SER A 22 -4.74 -21.72 -2.70
CA SER A 22 -5.89 -22.36 -3.34
C SER A 22 -6.58 -21.45 -4.35
N SER A 23 -6.35 -20.15 -4.27
CA SER A 23 -6.87 -19.12 -5.17
C SER A 23 -5.79 -18.07 -5.46
N LEU A 24 -5.89 -17.41 -6.62
CA LEU A 24 -4.95 -16.35 -7.01
C LEU A 24 -5.65 -14.99 -6.92
N LYS A 25 -6.08 -14.62 -5.71
CA LYS A 25 -6.69 -13.31 -5.46
C LYS A 25 -5.62 -12.29 -5.11
N LEU A 26 -5.53 -11.25 -5.92
CA LEU A 26 -4.63 -10.13 -5.69
C LEU A 26 -5.36 -9.04 -4.88
N CYS A 27 -4.71 -8.45 -3.90
CA CYS A 27 -5.16 -7.24 -3.23
C CYS A 27 -3.99 -6.37 -2.80
N GLY A 28 -4.25 -5.09 -2.51
CA GLY A 28 -3.23 -4.16 -2.03
C GLY A 28 -3.73 -3.26 -0.92
N TYR A 29 -2.83 -2.79 -0.09
CA TYR A 29 -3.06 -1.80 0.97
C TYR A 29 -2.11 -0.63 0.76
N SER A 30 -2.60 0.58 1.03
CA SER A 30 -1.79 1.80 0.96
C SER A 30 -2.07 2.71 2.13
N ASP A 31 -1.03 3.30 2.69
CA ASP A 31 -1.05 4.28 3.78
C ASP A 31 -0.03 5.37 3.54
N ALA A 32 -0.21 6.55 4.14
CA ALA A 32 0.76 7.62 4.13
C ALA A 32 0.91 8.28 5.50
N ASP A 33 2.13 8.29 6.04
CA ASP A 33 2.48 9.13 7.18
C ASP A 33 2.72 10.57 6.68
N PHE A 34 1.67 11.40 6.78
CA PHE A 34 1.71 12.79 6.34
C PHE A 34 2.71 13.59 7.17
N ASP A 35 3.61 14.30 6.49
CA ASP A 35 4.60 15.16 7.14
C ASP A 35 5.54 14.42 8.13
N GLY A 36 5.68 13.11 7.98
CA GLY A 36 6.42 12.26 8.92
C GLY A 36 7.92 12.59 9.02
N CYS A 37 8.51 13.20 8.00
CA CYS A 37 9.90 13.62 8.04
C CYS A 37 10.04 15.06 8.55
N ARG A 38 10.51 15.23 9.79
CA ARG A 38 10.71 16.54 10.44
C ARG A 38 11.72 17.45 9.75
N LEU A 39 12.60 16.92 8.90
CA LEU A 39 13.66 17.69 8.24
C LEU A 39 13.18 18.41 6.98
N ASP A 40 12.40 17.72 6.15
CA ASP A 40 11.99 18.23 4.83
C ASP A 40 10.46 18.16 4.63
N ARG A 41 9.71 17.83 5.68
CA ARG A 41 8.24 17.81 5.72
C ARG A 41 7.61 16.90 4.67
N LYS A 42 8.35 15.90 4.19
CA LYS A 42 7.86 14.92 3.22
C LYS A 42 7.18 13.76 3.93
N SER A 43 6.10 13.30 3.34
CA SER A 43 5.35 12.13 3.77
C SER A 43 6.07 10.83 3.43
N THR A 44 5.74 9.77 4.13
CA THR A 44 6.20 8.40 3.82
C THR A 44 5.01 7.60 3.28
N SER A 45 5.14 7.03 2.10
CA SER A 45 4.17 6.09 1.55
C SER A 45 4.54 4.67 1.94
N GLY A 46 3.56 3.93 2.45
CA GLY A 46 3.61 2.50 2.69
C GLY A 46 2.65 1.77 1.75
N THR A 47 3.10 0.69 1.13
CA THR A 47 2.25 -0.17 0.31
C THR A 47 2.58 -1.63 0.55
N CYS A 48 1.58 -2.49 0.54
CA CYS A 48 1.79 -3.93 0.53
C CYS A 48 0.76 -4.62 -0.36
N GLN A 49 1.19 -5.67 -1.05
CA GLN A 49 0.36 -6.42 -1.98
C GLN A 49 0.41 -7.90 -1.63
N PHE A 50 -0.76 -8.52 -1.64
CA PHE A 50 -0.94 -9.93 -1.33
C PHE A 50 -1.41 -10.68 -2.57
N LEU A 51 -0.90 -11.90 -2.71
CA LEU A 51 -1.47 -12.90 -3.60
C LEU A 51 -2.09 -13.96 -2.70
N ASP A 52 -3.41 -14.04 -2.68
CA ASP A 52 -4.20 -14.76 -1.69
C ASP A 52 -3.88 -14.26 -0.26
N SER A 53 -3.40 -15.10 0.62
CA SER A 53 -2.99 -14.74 1.99
C SER A 53 -1.50 -14.39 2.13
N SER A 54 -0.73 -14.44 1.05
CA SER A 54 0.72 -14.30 1.07
C SER A 54 1.17 -12.90 0.66
N LEU A 55 1.97 -12.24 1.50
CA LEU A 55 2.60 -10.96 1.19
C LEU A 55 3.70 -11.18 0.14
N VAL A 56 3.51 -10.65 -1.07
CA VAL A 56 4.43 -10.87 -2.19
C VAL A 56 5.18 -9.60 -2.63
N SER A 57 4.70 -8.43 -2.21
CA SER A 57 5.35 -7.15 -2.51
C SER A 57 5.05 -6.13 -1.40
N TRP A 58 6.03 -5.31 -1.06
CA TRP A 58 5.86 -4.19 -0.11
C TRP A 58 6.86 -3.08 -0.39
N SER A 59 6.51 -1.87 0.07
CA SER A 59 7.38 -0.71 -0.04
C SER A 59 7.14 0.25 1.12
N SER A 60 8.23 0.80 1.65
CA SER A 60 8.23 1.97 2.53
C SER A 60 9.12 3.01 1.88
N ARG A 61 8.54 4.11 1.40
CA ARG A 61 9.28 5.10 0.62
C ARG A 61 8.87 6.52 0.95
N LYS A 62 9.87 7.37 1.22
CA LYS A 62 9.65 8.81 1.32
C LYS A 62 9.15 9.36 -0.02
N GLN A 63 8.11 10.19 0.01
CA GLN A 63 7.58 10.86 -1.17
C GLN A 63 8.59 11.86 -1.75
N SER A 64 8.61 12.00 -3.07
CA SER A 64 9.55 12.90 -3.76
C SER A 64 9.18 14.38 -3.60
N SER A 65 7.87 14.68 -3.49
CA SER A 65 7.30 16.02 -3.27
C SER A 65 6.76 16.16 -1.85
N VAL A 66 6.58 17.40 -1.40
CA VAL A 66 5.83 17.71 -0.19
C VAL A 66 4.36 17.73 -0.54
N SER A 67 3.55 16.94 0.17
CA SER A 67 2.10 16.96 0.04
C SER A 67 1.53 18.11 0.85
N LEU A 68 0.50 18.79 0.32
CA LEU A 68 -0.13 19.94 0.96
C LEU A 68 -1.27 19.56 1.91
N SER A 69 -1.68 18.29 1.91
CA SER A 69 -2.71 17.74 2.77
C SER A 69 -2.52 16.25 3.01
N THR A 70 -3.16 15.72 4.07
CA THR A 70 -3.23 14.28 4.32
C THR A 70 -3.85 13.55 3.14
N THR A 71 -4.94 14.08 2.56
CA THR A 71 -5.62 13.52 1.38
C THR A 71 -4.66 13.37 0.20
N GLU A 72 -3.82 14.35 -0.05
CA GLU A 72 -2.82 14.31 -1.11
C GLU A 72 -1.76 13.24 -0.86
N ALA A 73 -1.23 13.17 0.37
CA ALA A 73 -0.25 12.16 0.74
C ALA A 73 -0.80 10.74 0.57
N GLU A 74 -2.03 10.51 1.04
CA GLU A 74 -2.74 9.24 0.88
C GLU A 74 -2.99 8.90 -0.60
N TYR A 75 -3.37 9.89 -1.40
CA TYR A 75 -3.58 9.70 -2.82
C TYR A 75 -2.29 9.30 -3.55
N VAL A 76 -1.16 9.91 -3.20
CA VAL A 76 0.16 9.55 -3.76
C VAL A 76 0.53 8.12 -3.38
N ALA A 77 0.29 7.69 -2.14
CA ALA A 77 0.54 6.32 -1.70
C ALA A 77 -0.36 5.32 -2.45
N THR A 78 -1.66 5.63 -2.55
CA THR A 78 -2.65 4.81 -3.26
C THR A 78 -2.30 4.65 -4.75
N THR A 79 -1.84 5.73 -5.40
CA THR A 79 -1.37 5.68 -6.79
C THR A 79 -0.14 4.78 -6.95
N SER A 80 0.79 4.84 -6.01
CA SER A 80 1.97 3.98 -6.01
C SER A 80 1.60 2.50 -5.85
N CYS A 81 0.66 2.19 -4.95
CA CYS A 81 0.13 0.84 -4.77
C CYS A 81 -0.57 0.35 -6.04
N CYS A 82 -1.41 1.18 -6.66
CA CYS A 82 -2.08 0.88 -7.92
C CYS A 82 -1.07 0.54 -9.03
N SER A 83 0.00 1.32 -9.16
CA SER A 83 1.05 1.07 -10.17
C SER A 83 1.69 -0.31 -9.98
N GLN A 84 1.96 -0.70 -8.73
CA GLN A 84 2.52 -2.02 -8.43
C GLN A 84 1.52 -3.14 -8.73
N ILE A 85 0.24 -2.96 -8.40
CA ILE A 85 -0.83 -3.92 -8.74
C ILE A 85 -0.92 -4.12 -10.26
N VAL A 86 -0.93 -3.05 -11.05
CA VAL A 86 -0.98 -3.12 -12.52
C VAL A 86 0.22 -3.89 -13.06
N TRP A 87 1.42 -3.61 -12.55
CA TRP A 87 2.63 -4.35 -12.92
C TRP A 87 2.52 -5.84 -12.58
N MET A 88 2.01 -6.18 -11.39
CA MET A 88 1.84 -7.57 -10.96
C MET A 88 0.82 -8.30 -11.84
N ILE A 89 -0.31 -7.67 -12.17
CA ILE A 89 -1.31 -8.23 -13.10
C ILE A 89 -0.66 -8.56 -14.45
N GLN A 90 0.14 -7.64 -15.00
CA GLN A 90 0.83 -7.88 -16.27
C GLN A 90 1.80 -9.05 -16.15
N THR A 91 2.63 -9.07 -15.11
CA THR A 91 3.58 -10.15 -14.86
C THR A 91 2.86 -11.51 -14.73
N LEU A 92 1.76 -11.56 -13.97
CA LEU A 92 1.00 -12.80 -13.79
C LEU A 92 0.34 -13.28 -15.10
N ARG A 93 -0.11 -12.33 -15.94
CA ARG A 93 -0.61 -12.65 -17.31
C ARG A 93 0.47 -13.24 -18.19
N ASP A 94 1.71 -12.76 -18.08
CA ASP A 94 2.85 -13.31 -18.85
C ASP A 94 3.16 -14.76 -18.43
N TYR A 95 2.78 -15.17 -17.20
CA TYR A 95 2.79 -16.55 -16.74
C TYR A 95 1.51 -17.34 -17.08
N GLY A 96 0.60 -16.77 -17.88
CA GLY A 96 -0.63 -17.44 -18.30
C GLY A 96 -1.78 -17.41 -17.28
N LEU A 97 -1.65 -16.59 -16.22
CA LEU A 97 -2.69 -16.40 -15.20
C LEU A 97 -3.59 -15.23 -15.58
N THR A 98 -4.90 -15.43 -15.55
CA THR A 98 -5.89 -14.39 -15.90
C THR A 98 -6.66 -13.96 -14.66
N PHE A 99 -6.85 -12.65 -14.53
CA PHE A 99 -7.67 -12.03 -13.50
C PHE A 99 -8.89 -11.42 -14.17
N SER A 100 -10.07 -11.86 -13.79
CA SER A 100 -11.35 -11.36 -14.31
C SER A 100 -12.03 -10.37 -13.37
N GLU A 101 -11.64 -10.36 -12.11
CA GLU A 101 -12.21 -9.49 -11.08
C GLU A 101 -11.36 -8.25 -10.88
N ARG A 102 -11.99 -7.15 -10.45
CA ARG A 102 -11.30 -5.94 -10.01
C ARG A 102 -10.45 -6.24 -8.79
N VAL A 103 -9.22 -5.76 -8.79
CA VAL A 103 -8.32 -5.93 -7.64
C VAL A 103 -8.66 -4.91 -6.55
N PRO A 104 -9.05 -5.32 -5.34
CA PRO A 104 -9.30 -4.39 -4.25
C PRO A 104 -8.00 -3.73 -3.80
N LEU A 105 -8.03 -2.40 -3.72
CA LEU A 105 -6.98 -1.55 -3.15
C LEU A 105 -7.56 -0.85 -1.93
N PHE A 106 -7.06 -1.22 -0.76
CA PHE A 106 -7.53 -0.75 0.53
C PHE A 106 -6.79 0.52 0.95
N CYS A 107 -7.56 1.57 1.29
CA CYS A 107 -7.08 2.85 1.81
C CYS A 107 -7.99 3.27 2.96
N ASP A 108 -7.47 3.88 4.01
CA ASP A 108 -8.27 4.34 5.14
C ASP A 108 -8.73 5.80 5.02
N SER A 109 -8.27 6.51 3.97
CA SER A 109 -8.71 7.87 3.66
C SER A 109 -9.91 7.90 2.73
N THR A 110 -11.10 8.13 3.27
CA THR A 110 -12.32 8.31 2.48
C THR A 110 -12.22 9.49 1.51
N SER A 111 -11.47 10.54 1.88
CA SER A 111 -11.22 11.71 1.02
C SER A 111 -10.37 11.33 -0.19
N ALA A 112 -9.29 10.55 0.00
CA ALA A 112 -8.44 10.09 -1.10
C ALA A 112 -9.23 9.16 -2.05
N ILE A 113 -10.05 8.26 -1.50
CA ILE A 113 -10.95 7.40 -2.27
C ILE A 113 -11.94 8.23 -3.09
N SER A 114 -12.56 9.26 -2.48
CA SER A 114 -13.51 10.13 -3.16
C SER A 114 -12.87 10.89 -4.31
N VAL A 115 -11.65 11.39 -4.15
CA VAL A 115 -10.87 12.04 -5.22
C VAL A 115 -10.58 11.05 -6.34
N GLY A 116 -10.22 9.81 -6.01
CA GLY A 116 -9.95 8.76 -7.00
C GLY A 116 -11.18 8.34 -7.82
N LYS A 117 -12.38 8.41 -7.21
CA LYS A 117 -13.65 8.03 -7.85
C LYS A 117 -14.36 9.16 -8.61
N ASN A 118 -14.14 10.43 -8.22
CA ASN A 118 -14.90 11.57 -8.73
C ASN A 118 -14.09 12.51 -9.65
N PRO A 119 -14.56 12.79 -10.88
CA PRO A 119 -13.85 13.62 -11.84
C PRO A 119 -13.78 15.13 -11.51
N CYS A 120 -14.69 15.63 -10.69
CA CYS A 120 -14.92 17.08 -10.52
C CYS A 120 -14.01 17.77 -9.48
N LEU A 121 -13.12 17.06 -8.79
CA LEU A 121 -12.32 17.62 -7.70
C LEU A 121 -10.92 18.11 -8.10
N HIS A 122 -10.61 18.16 -9.41
CA HIS A 122 -9.26 18.38 -9.91
C HIS A 122 -8.81 19.83 -10.04
N SER A 123 -9.64 20.84 -9.75
CA SER A 123 -9.31 22.26 -10.01
C SER A 123 -8.21 22.86 -9.12
N LYS A 124 -7.60 22.10 -8.21
CA LYS A 124 -6.60 22.60 -7.25
C LYS A 124 -5.23 21.93 -7.26
N THR A 125 -4.94 21.00 -8.18
CA THR A 125 -3.76 20.13 -8.07
C THR A 125 -3.04 19.87 -9.39
N GLU A 126 -2.74 20.91 -10.18
CA GLU A 126 -2.06 20.79 -11.48
C GLU A 126 -0.72 20.04 -11.45
N HIS A 127 0.02 20.15 -10.34
CA HIS A 127 1.34 19.49 -10.21
C HIS A 127 1.28 17.96 -9.93
N ILE A 128 0.08 17.42 -9.68
CA ILE A 128 -0.13 15.98 -9.41
C ILE A 128 -1.01 15.35 -10.50
N ASP A 129 -1.34 16.11 -11.50
CA ASP A 129 -2.34 15.78 -12.54
C ASP A 129 -2.13 14.38 -13.16
N VAL A 130 -0.91 14.04 -13.56
CA VAL A 130 -0.60 12.72 -14.16
C VAL A 130 -0.94 11.56 -13.21
N ARG A 131 -0.71 11.71 -11.91
CA ARG A 131 -1.02 10.66 -10.92
C ARG A 131 -2.52 10.54 -10.68
N PHE A 132 -3.24 11.66 -10.69
CA PHE A 132 -4.69 11.68 -10.58
C PHE A 132 -5.35 10.96 -11.76
N HIS A 133 -4.89 11.24 -12.96
CA HIS A 133 -5.38 10.59 -14.16
C HIS A 133 -5.09 9.08 -14.16
N PHE A 134 -3.90 8.66 -13.74
CA PHE A 134 -3.52 7.25 -13.75
C PHE A 134 -4.41 6.40 -12.80
N LEU A 135 -4.52 6.76 -11.53
CA LEU A 135 -5.30 5.99 -10.55
C LEU A 135 -6.77 5.87 -10.99
N ARG A 136 -7.33 6.99 -11.42
CA ARG A 136 -8.70 7.07 -11.90
C ARG A 136 -8.91 6.23 -13.16
N ASP A 137 -8.00 6.31 -14.13
CA ASP A 137 -8.06 5.53 -15.37
C ASP A 137 -8.10 4.02 -15.06
N GLN A 138 -7.30 3.55 -14.09
CA GLN A 138 -7.33 2.15 -13.66
C GLN A 138 -8.64 1.79 -12.95
N TYR A 139 -9.22 2.69 -12.16
CA TYR A 139 -10.52 2.51 -11.52
C TYR A 139 -11.65 2.44 -12.57
N GLU A 140 -11.70 3.39 -13.53
CA GLU A 140 -12.70 3.45 -14.60
C GLU A 140 -12.60 2.24 -15.54
N LYS A 141 -11.40 1.79 -15.89
CA LYS A 141 -11.15 0.56 -16.67
C LYS A 141 -11.52 -0.73 -15.91
N GLY A 142 -11.86 -0.63 -14.62
CA GLY A 142 -12.21 -1.80 -13.83
C GLY A 142 -11.04 -2.71 -13.49
N VAL A 143 -9.81 -2.20 -13.54
CA VAL A 143 -8.61 -2.94 -13.13
C VAL A 143 -8.52 -3.04 -11.62
N ILE A 144 -8.81 -1.95 -10.92
CA ILE A 144 -8.83 -1.88 -9.45
C ILE A 144 -10.22 -1.44 -8.93
N ASP A 145 -10.46 -1.72 -7.66
CA ASP A 145 -11.52 -1.08 -6.88
C ASP A 145 -10.93 -0.41 -5.64
N LEU A 146 -11.36 0.83 -5.36
CA LEU A 146 -10.93 1.57 -4.19
C LEU A 146 -11.86 1.27 -3.02
N VAL A 147 -11.34 0.58 -2.01
CA VAL A 147 -12.11 0.08 -0.86
C VAL A 147 -11.64 0.78 0.41
N HIS A 148 -12.59 1.31 1.20
CA HIS A 148 -12.26 1.85 2.50
C HIS A 148 -11.96 0.73 3.49
N VAL A 149 -10.90 0.89 4.27
CA VAL A 149 -10.55 0.06 5.42
C VAL A 149 -10.46 0.92 6.67
N GLU A 150 -10.89 0.41 7.82
CA GLU A 150 -10.68 1.11 9.09
C GLU A 150 -9.18 1.17 9.41
N SER A 151 -8.69 2.31 9.94
CA SER A 151 -7.24 2.51 10.23
C SER A 151 -6.65 1.41 11.12
N LYS A 152 -7.43 0.85 12.06
CA LYS A 152 -6.96 -0.28 12.87
C LYS A 152 -6.62 -1.53 12.05
N ASN A 153 -7.20 -1.68 10.85
CA ASN A 153 -7.03 -2.82 9.94
C ASN A 153 -6.14 -2.46 8.73
N GLN A 154 -5.52 -1.27 8.73
CA GLN A 154 -4.63 -0.82 7.67
C GLN A 154 -3.27 -1.51 7.78
N LEU A 155 -3.03 -2.51 6.92
CA LEU A 155 -1.79 -3.30 6.97
C LEU A 155 -0.55 -2.53 6.53
N ALA A 156 -0.72 -1.44 5.78
CA ALA A 156 0.39 -0.62 5.34
C ALA A 156 0.91 0.35 6.41
N ASP A 157 0.19 0.55 7.53
CA ASP A 157 0.59 1.42 8.65
C ASP A 157 1.99 1.09 9.20
N ILE A 158 2.31 -0.20 9.33
CA ILE A 158 3.61 -0.68 9.82
C ILE A 158 4.79 -0.25 8.93
N LEU A 159 4.50 0.14 7.68
CA LEU A 159 5.49 0.55 6.67
C LEU A 159 5.66 2.08 6.62
N THR A 160 4.85 2.86 7.33
CA THR A 160 4.85 4.32 7.24
C THR A 160 5.32 5.00 8.52
N LYS A 161 4.92 4.51 9.69
CA LYS A 161 5.13 5.16 10.99
C LYS A 161 5.52 4.16 12.07
N PRO A 162 6.23 4.60 13.14
CA PRO A 162 6.46 3.77 14.31
C PRO A 162 5.13 3.51 15.04
N LEU A 163 4.89 2.26 15.41
CA LEU A 163 3.69 1.81 16.10
C LEU A 163 4.03 1.39 17.54
N ASP A 164 3.03 1.33 18.42
CA ASP A 164 3.17 0.65 19.69
C ASP A 164 3.39 -0.86 19.50
N GLN A 165 3.98 -1.51 20.50
CA GLN A 165 4.39 -2.91 20.41
C GLN A 165 3.22 -3.83 20.04
N THR A 166 2.07 -3.67 20.68
CA THR A 166 0.90 -4.55 20.48
C THR A 166 0.38 -4.44 19.04
N THR A 167 0.23 -3.21 18.54
CA THR A 167 -0.20 -2.96 17.16
C THR A 167 0.84 -3.47 16.16
N PHE A 168 2.13 -3.23 16.43
CA PHE A 168 3.22 -3.72 15.57
C PHE A 168 3.21 -5.24 15.47
N GLU A 169 3.14 -5.97 16.58
CA GLU A 169 3.15 -7.44 16.61
C GLU A 169 1.93 -8.02 15.89
N ARG A 170 0.76 -7.43 16.07
CA ARG A 170 -0.46 -7.82 15.37
C ARG A 170 -0.32 -7.64 13.86
N LEU A 171 0.01 -6.44 13.39
CA LEU A 171 0.15 -6.15 11.96
C LEU A 171 1.27 -6.97 11.32
N ARG A 172 2.38 -7.18 12.02
CA ARG A 172 3.46 -8.08 11.58
C ARG A 172 2.93 -9.48 11.32
N GLY A 173 2.14 -10.04 12.26
CA GLY A 173 1.51 -11.35 12.10
C GLY A 173 0.54 -11.41 10.92
N GLU A 174 -0.28 -10.38 10.75
CA GLU A 174 -1.23 -10.26 9.64
C GLU A 174 -0.51 -10.12 8.28
N LEU A 175 0.70 -9.54 8.25
CA LEU A 175 1.57 -9.53 7.07
C LEU A 175 2.20 -10.90 6.77
N GLY A 176 2.03 -11.89 7.66
CA GLY A 176 2.64 -13.22 7.50
C GLY A 176 4.11 -13.30 7.94
N VAL A 177 4.62 -12.29 8.66
CA VAL A 177 5.97 -12.31 9.23
C VAL A 177 5.91 -12.96 10.61
N MET A 178 6.29 -14.23 10.67
CA MET A 178 6.13 -15.07 11.86
C MET A 178 7.35 -15.97 12.08
N TYR A 179 7.38 -16.58 13.27
CA TYR A 179 8.35 -17.63 13.56
C TYR A 179 7.98 -18.92 12.82
N PRO A 180 8.96 -19.72 12.37
CA PRO A 180 8.69 -21.01 11.78
C PRO A 180 7.97 -21.92 12.81
N PHE A 181 7.10 -22.77 12.33
CA PHE A 181 6.37 -23.78 13.11
C PHE A 181 7.28 -24.89 13.59
#